data_957ad34921149f587a773e61ee3c5cdc
#
_entry.id   957ad34921149f587a773e61ee3c5cdc
#
_cell.length_a   1.000
_cell.length_b   1.000
_cell.length_c   1.000
_cell.angle_alpha   90.00
_cell.angle_beta   90.00
_cell.angle_gamma   90.00
#
_symmetry.space_group_name_H-M   'P 1'
#
loop_
_entity.id
_entity.type
_entity.pdbx_description
1 polymer ?
#
loop_
_entity_poly.entity_id
_entity_poly.type
_entity_poly.pdbx_seq_one_letter_code
_entity_poly.pdbx_strand_id
1 'polypeptide(L)'
;VTSYRLIGKDQYEQVAPGGELKHGTLGEQAYTNKADTYGLLLSIDRRDIINDDLGAITTVPRKLGRGSGLKINDIFWSIFMNNAAFFAAGNNNYLTGADTALSLEGLSKAEVAFLNQTDPDGKPLGAMPAVVLVPTALSAMATVLYKSLEIRDTTASTRYPVANPHTGKFRVEVSRYLSNAQYTGHSD
;
A
#
# COMPACT_ATOMS: atom_id res chain seq x y z
N VAL A 1 -4.21 -21.64 -1.73
CA VAL A 1 -3.49 -21.75 -0.43
C VAL A 1 -4.27 -20.99 0.61
N THR A 2 -4.56 -21.63 1.74
CA THR A 2 -5.24 -20.99 2.86
C THR A 2 -4.22 -20.74 3.95
N SER A 3 -4.14 -19.49 4.41
CA SER A 3 -3.31 -19.08 5.53
C SER A 3 -4.20 -18.83 6.74
N TYR A 4 -3.81 -19.30 7.90
CA TYR A 4 -4.56 -19.13 9.15
C TYR A 4 -3.81 -18.19 10.08
N ARG A 5 -4.56 -17.31 10.73
CA ARG A 5 -4.09 -16.47 11.82
C ARG A 5 -4.84 -16.84 13.08
N LEU A 6 -4.11 -17.08 14.15
CA LEU A 6 -4.72 -17.25 15.47
C LEU A 6 -5.15 -15.88 16.00
N ILE A 7 -6.41 -15.81 16.42
CA ILE A 7 -7.00 -14.63 17.08
C ILE A 7 -7.52 -15.07 18.43
N GLY A 8 -7.33 -14.25 19.46
CA GLY A 8 -7.81 -14.55 20.81
C GLY A 8 -7.57 -13.36 21.72
N LYS A 9 -8.17 -13.40 22.88
CA LYS A 9 -7.89 -12.39 23.92
C LYS A 9 -6.50 -12.62 24.49
N ASP A 10 -5.56 -11.74 24.15
CA ASP A 10 -4.19 -11.76 24.70
C ASP A 10 -4.08 -11.02 26.05
N GLN A 11 -5.19 -10.53 26.58
CA GLN A 11 -5.21 -9.75 27.81
C GLN A 11 -5.76 -10.54 28.98
N TYR A 12 -5.06 -10.44 30.11
CA TYR A 12 -5.51 -10.97 31.40
C TYR A 12 -6.65 -10.11 31.96
N GLU A 13 -7.68 -10.76 32.50
CA GLU A 13 -8.76 -10.09 33.23
C GLU A 13 -8.44 -10.04 34.72
N GLN A 14 -8.89 -8.97 35.39
CA GLN A 14 -8.72 -8.86 36.84
C GLN A 14 -9.62 -9.88 37.53
N VAL A 15 -9.03 -10.68 38.39
CA VAL A 15 -9.74 -11.65 39.22
C VAL A 15 -9.87 -11.10 40.63
N ALA A 16 -11.08 -11.11 41.17
CA ALA A 16 -11.32 -10.74 42.58
C ALA A 16 -10.66 -11.72 43.53
N PRO A 17 -10.26 -11.32 44.74
CA PRO A 17 -9.75 -12.25 45.73
C PRO A 17 -10.73 -13.41 45.96
N GLY A 18 -10.27 -14.66 45.72
CA GLY A 18 -11.10 -15.86 45.79
C GLY A 18 -11.97 -16.16 44.53
N GLY A 19 -11.83 -15.36 43.47
CA GLY A 19 -12.53 -15.59 42.21
C GLY A 19 -11.85 -16.65 41.33
N GLU A 20 -12.61 -17.23 40.42
CA GLU A 20 -12.11 -18.19 39.42
C GLU A 20 -11.53 -17.50 38.20
N LEU A 21 -10.46 -18.09 37.62
CA LEU A 21 -9.93 -17.69 36.34
C LEU A 21 -10.87 -18.07 35.22
N LYS A 22 -11.21 -17.12 34.36
CA LYS A 22 -12.04 -17.39 33.18
C LYS A 22 -11.18 -17.96 32.03
N HIS A 23 -11.73 -18.94 31.34
CA HIS A 23 -11.08 -19.47 30.14
C HIS A 23 -11.09 -18.43 29.01
N GLY A 24 -9.92 -18.19 28.43
CA GLY A 24 -9.79 -17.43 27.20
C GLY A 24 -10.32 -18.23 26.00
N THR A 25 -10.94 -17.55 25.05
CA THR A 25 -11.34 -18.14 23.77
C THR A 25 -10.27 -17.88 22.72
N LEU A 26 -9.81 -18.94 22.06
CA LEU A 26 -8.97 -18.86 20.88
C LEU A 26 -9.83 -19.11 19.65
N GLY A 27 -9.71 -18.26 18.66
CA GLY A 27 -10.32 -18.39 17.36
C GLY A 27 -9.26 -18.42 16.26
N GLU A 28 -9.66 -18.79 15.07
CA GLU A 28 -8.81 -18.73 13.89
C GLU A 28 -9.47 -17.89 12.80
N GLN A 29 -8.67 -17.10 12.12
CA GLN A 29 -9.06 -16.34 10.94
C GLN A 29 -8.35 -16.92 9.74
N ALA A 30 -9.13 -17.30 8.72
CA ALA A 30 -8.61 -17.90 7.50
C ALA A 30 -8.54 -16.86 6.38
N TYR A 31 -7.43 -16.84 5.65
CA TYR A 31 -7.24 -16.06 4.44
C TYR A 31 -6.95 -17.01 3.29
N THR A 32 -7.75 -16.92 2.23
CA THR A 32 -7.57 -17.74 1.02
C THR A 32 -6.90 -16.94 -0.07
N ASN A 33 -5.79 -17.49 -0.60
CA ASN A 33 -5.11 -16.97 -1.77
C ASN A 33 -5.25 -17.98 -2.92
N LYS A 34 -5.59 -17.48 -4.11
CA LYS A 34 -5.66 -18.26 -5.34
C LYS A 34 -4.48 -17.91 -6.22
N ALA A 35 -3.79 -18.93 -6.71
CA ALA A 35 -2.74 -18.76 -7.72
C ALA A 35 -3.36 -18.90 -9.11
N ASP A 36 -3.13 -17.92 -9.98
CA ASP A 36 -3.50 -17.99 -11.38
C ASP A 36 -2.24 -18.15 -12.23
N THR A 37 -2.37 -18.90 -13.35
CA THR A 37 -1.26 -19.13 -14.27
C THR A 37 -1.33 -18.17 -15.44
N TYR A 38 -0.24 -17.47 -15.70
CA TYR A 38 -0.10 -16.56 -16.83
C TYR A 38 1.01 -17.08 -17.75
N GLY A 39 0.74 -17.09 -19.06
CA GLY A 39 1.70 -17.56 -20.05
C GLY A 39 1.50 -16.89 -21.39
N LEU A 40 2.58 -16.83 -22.15
CA LEU A 40 2.58 -16.41 -23.55
C LEU A 40 3.39 -17.45 -24.34
N LEU A 41 2.76 -18.00 -25.38
CA LEU A 41 3.41 -18.90 -26.32
C LEU A 41 3.80 -18.10 -27.57
N LEU A 42 5.08 -18.15 -27.90
CA LEU A 42 5.59 -17.65 -29.18
C LEU A 42 6.07 -18.84 -29.99
N SER A 43 5.55 -19.03 -31.20
CA SER A 43 6.02 -20.03 -32.16
C SER A 43 6.90 -19.35 -33.22
N ILE A 44 8.00 -19.96 -33.54
CA ILE A 44 8.95 -19.53 -34.59
C ILE A 44 8.94 -20.61 -35.64
N ASP A 45 8.70 -20.27 -36.91
CA ASP A 45 8.76 -21.22 -38.03
C ASP A 45 10.20 -21.34 -38.53
N ARG A 46 10.49 -22.48 -39.18
CA ARG A 46 11.78 -22.75 -39.82
C ARG A 46 12.18 -21.64 -40.79
N ARG A 47 11.21 -21.06 -41.50
CA ARG A 47 11.41 -19.96 -42.43
C ARG A 47 11.92 -18.68 -41.74
N ASP A 48 11.42 -18.40 -40.55
CA ASP A 48 11.83 -17.28 -39.72
C ASP A 48 13.26 -17.45 -39.20
N ILE A 49 13.67 -18.72 -38.94
CA ILE A 49 15.02 -19.04 -38.50
C ILE A 49 16.04 -18.85 -39.64
N ILE A 50 15.67 -19.21 -40.85
CA ILE A 50 16.56 -19.11 -42.04
C ILE A 50 16.71 -17.66 -42.48
N ASN A 51 15.65 -16.82 -42.35
CA ASN A 51 15.60 -15.43 -42.74
C ASN A 51 15.75 -14.48 -41.57
N ASP A 52 16.43 -14.86 -40.48
CA ASP A 52 16.54 -14.06 -39.26
C ASP A 52 17.48 -12.85 -39.43
N ASP A 53 17.04 -11.87 -40.20
CA ASP A 53 17.75 -10.59 -40.38
C ASP A 53 17.74 -9.69 -39.13
N LEU A 54 16.86 -9.96 -38.16
CA LEU A 54 16.63 -9.10 -36.98
C LEU A 54 17.13 -9.72 -35.66
N GLY A 55 17.74 -10.93 -35.70
CA GLY A 55 18.14 -11.64 -34.49
C GLY A 55 16.96 -12.02 -33.60
N ALA A 56 15.81 -12.37 -34.21
CA ALA A 56 14.57 -12.69 -33.50
C ALA A 56 14.75 -13.83 -32.50
N ILE A 57 15.56 -14.84 -32.85
CA ILE A 57 15.86 -16.02 -32.02
C ILE A 57 16.44 -15.60 -30.66
N THR A 58 17.30 -14.59 -30.62
CA THR A 58 17.91 -14.09 -29.37
C THR A 58 17.05 -13.04 -28.66
N THR A 59 16.25 -12.30 -29.42
CA THR A 59 15.42 -11.20 -28.90
C THR A 59 14.14 -11.69 -28.26
N VAL A 60 13.51 -12.74 -28.81
CA VAL A 60 12.25 -13.31 -28.34
C VAL A 60 12.33 -13.80 -26.89
N PRO A 61 13.31 -14.60 -26.45
CA PRO A 61 13.42 -15.02 -25.05
C PRO A 61 13.60 -13.86 -24.08
N ARG A 62 14.33 -12.81 -24.47
CA ARG A 62 14.49 -11.59 -23.66
C ARG A 62 13.18 -10.83 -23.50
N LYS A 63 12.38 -10.73 -24.56
CA LYS A 63 11.04 -10.11 -24.51
C LYS A 63 10.09 -10.92 -23.62
N LEU A 64 10.11 -12.23 -23.69
CA LEU A 64 9.31 -13.10 -22.82
C LEU A 64 9.70 -12.93 -21.35
N GLY A 65 10.98 -12.94 -21.02
CA GLY A 65 11.45 -12.72 -19.66
C GLY A 65 11.06 -11.34 -19.11
N ARG A 66 11.19 -10.29 -19.93
CA ARG A 66 10.71 -8.95 -19.55
C ARG A 66 9.20 -8.92 -19.35
N GLY A 67 8.45 -9.58 -20.23
CA GLY A 67 6.98 -9.67 -20.14
C GLY A 67 6.51 -10.33 -18.85
N SER A 68 7.21 -11.36 -18.39
CA SER A 68 6.95 -12.02 -17.11
C SER A 68 7.11 -11.05 -15.93
N GLY A 69 8.22 -10.30 -15.87
CA GLY A 69 8.45 -9.32 -14.82
C GLY A 69 7.43 -8.18 -14.81
N LEU A 70 7.04 -7.70 -16.00
CA LEU A 70 5.99 -6.68 -16.12
C LEU A 70 4.64 -7.23 -15.63
N LYS A 71 4.29 -8.48 -15.98
CA LYS A 71 3.03 -9.08 -15.58
C LYS A 71 2.91 -9.25 -14.07
N ILE A 72 3.98 -9.59 -13.37
CA ILE A 72 3.99 -9.65 -11.90
C ILE A 72 3.66 -8.29 -11.30
N ASN A 73 4.29 -7.22 -11.80
CA ASN A 73 3.99 -5.87 -11.35
C ASN A 73 2.54 -5.47 -11.66
N ASP A 74 2.04 -5.77 -12.85
CA ASP A 74 0.67 -5.47 -13.24
C ASP A 74 -0.35 -6.13 -12.32
N ILE A 75 -0.14 -7.41 -12.00
CA ILE A 75 -1.02 -8.16 -11.09
C ILE A 75 -0.98 -7.55 -9.69
N PHE A 76 0.22 -7.27 -9.17
CA PHE A 76 0.36 -6.66 -7.85
C PHE A 76 -0.41 -5.33 -7.76
N TRP A 77 -0.15 -4.41 -8.70
CA TRP A 77 -0.77 -3.09 -8.68
C TRP A 77 -2.28 -3.15 -8.95
N SER A 78 -2.73 -4.03 -9.82
CA SER A 78 -4.16 -4.25 -10.06
C SER A 78 -4.88 -4.72 -8.80
N ILE A 79 -4.32 -5.69 -8.08
CA ILE A 79 -4.91 -6.18 -6.83
C ILE A 79 -4.82 -5.12 -5.73
N PHE A 80 -3.70 -4.41 -5.62
CA PHE A 80 -3.49 -3.39 -4.61
C PHE A 80 -4.46 -2.21 -4.79
N MET A 81 -4.60 -1.70 -6.02
CA MET A 81 -5.44 -0.53 -6.31
C MET A 81 -6.93 -0.86 -6.33
N ASN A 82 -7.30 -2.09 -6.66
CA ASN A 82 -8.70 -2.53 -6.76
C ASN A 82 -9.13 -3.38 -5.54
N ASN A 83 -8.73 -2.97 -4.36
CA ASN A 83 -9.06 -3.69 -3.12
C ASN A 83 -9.93 -2.83 -2.20
N ALA A 84 -11.15 -2.56 -2.64
CA ALA A 84 -12.12 -1.78 -1.87
C ALA A 84 -12.51 -2.45 -0.54
N ALA A 85 -12.42 -3.77 -0.45
CA ALA A 85 -12.68 -4.49 0.78
C ALA A 85 -11.60 -4.24 1.85
N PHE A 86 -10.34 -4.06 1.42
CA PHE A 86 -9.23 -3.73 2.31
C PHE A 86 -9.21 -2.23 2.63
N PHE A 87 -9.25 -1.38 1.61
CA PHE A 87 -9.28 0.08 1.76
C PHE A 87 -10.70 0.57 1.99
N ALA A 88 -11.16 0.48 3.22
CA ALA A 88 -12.52 0.86 3.60
C ALA A 88 -12.52 1.71 4.88
N ALA A 89 -13.49 2.61 4.99
CA ALA A 89 -13.67 3.45 6.17
C ALA A 89 -13.86 2.61 7.45
N GLY A 90 -14.54 1.46 7.34
CA GLY A 90 -14.72 0.52 8.45
C GLY A 90 -13.43 -0.13 8.97
N ASN A 91 -12.38 -0.15 8.14
CA ASN A 91 -11.06 -0.65 8.54
C ASN A 91 -10.15 0.46 9.09
N ASN A 92 -10.63 1.70 9.19
CA ASN A 92 -9.87 2.89 9.62
C ASN A 92 -8.58 3.14 8.82
N ASN A 93 -8.50 2.63 7.59
CA ASN A 93 -7.33 2.72 6.72
C ASN A 93 -7.62 3.48 5.41
N TYR A 94 -8.79 4.09 5.30
CA TYR A 94 -9.22 4.84 4.13
C TYR A 94 -9.81 6.19 4.52
N LEU A 95 -9.20 7.26 4.03
CA LEU A 95 -9.63 8.64 4.27
C LEU A 95 -10.08 9.26 2.95
N THR A 96 -11.23 9.93 2.95
CA THR A 96 -11.81 10.63 1.81
C THR A 96 -12.15 12.07 2.13
N GLY A 97 -12.34 12.88 1.10
CA GLY A 97 -12.78 14.27 1.22
C GLY A 97 -11.70 15.28 0.83
N ALA A 98 -12.08 16.56 0.78
CA ALA A 98 -11.22 17.65 0.33
C ALA A 98 -9.95 17.83 1.18
N ASP A 99 -10.03 17.51 2.46
CA ASP A 99 -8.93 17.67 3.43
C ASP A 99 -7.93 16.49 3.41
N THR A 100 -8.09 15.53 2.48
CA THR A 100 -7.17 14.39 2.34
C THR A 100 -6.13 14.59 1.24
N ALA A 101 -6.16 15.73 0.57
CA ALA A 101 -5.10 16.12 -0.37
C ALA A 101 -3.73 16.10 0.32
N LEU A 102 -2.68 15.77 -0.42
CA LEU A 102 -1.32 15.76 0.11
C LEU A 102 -0.91 17.19 0.53
N SER A 103 -0.96 17.43 1.81
CA SER A 103 -0.64 18.69 2.47
C SER A 103 -0.12 18.39 3.88
N LEU A 104 0.29 19.39 4.61
CA LEU A 104 0.69 19.23 6.02
C LEU A 104 -0.45 18.63 6.86
N GLU A 105 -1.67 19.14 6.69
CA GLU A 105 -2.84 18.65 7.40
C GLU A 105 -3.27 17.26 6.95
N GLY A 106 -3.33 17.01 5.63
CA GLY A 106 -3.68 15.70 5.08
C GLY A 106 -2.73 14.61 5.57
N LEU A 107 -1.42 14.91 5.59
CA LEU A 107 -0.42 13.98 6.08
C LEU A 107 -0.53 13.75 7.59
N SER A 108 -0.84 14.79 8.38
CA SER A 108 -1.09 14.67 9.81
C SER A 108 -2.33 13.82 10.10
N LYS A 109 -3.42 14.00 9.35
CA LYS A 109 -4.61 13.15 9.46
C LYS A 109 -4.30 11.68 9.13
N ALA A 110 -3.52 11.44 8.07
CA ALA A 110 -3.10 10.10 7.69
C ALA A 110 -2.21 9.45 8.76
N GLU A 111 -1.27 10.20 9.35
CA GLU A 111 -0.42 9.73 10.46
C GLU A 111 -1.27 9.34 11.67
N VAL A 112 -2.23 10.19 12.06
CA VAL A 112 -3.14 9.90 13.19
C VAL A 112 -3.98 8.65 12.91
N ALA A 113 -4.54 8.52 11.71
CA ALA A 113 -5.31 7.34 11.34
C ALA A 113 -4.46 6.07 11.38
N PHE A 114 -3.19 6.16 10.97
CA PHE A 114 -2.27 5.03 11.00
C PHE A 114 -1.87 4.64 12.43
N LEU A 115 -1.57 5.60 13.28
CA LEU A 115 -1.21 5.37 14.68
C LEU A 115 -2.37 4.83 15.53
N ASN A 116 -3.60 5.19 15.17
CA ASN A 116 -4.82 4.72 15.85
C ASN A 116 -5.30 3.35 15.36
N GLN A 117 -4.53 2.66 14.51
CA GLN A 117 -4.86 1.30 14.12
C GLN A 117 -4.82 0.36 15.31
N THR A 118 -5.85 -0.48 15.39
CA THR A 118 -6.01 -1.46 16.47
C THR A 118 -6.00 -2.88 15.93
N ASP A 119 -5.71 -3.81 16.80
CA ASP A 119 -5.92 -5.23 16.56
C ASP A 119 -7.44 -5.57 16.62
N PRO A 120 -7.84 -6.81 16.33
CA PRO A 120 -9.25 -7.24 16.43
C PRO A 120 -9.85 -7.10 17.83
N ASP A 121 -9.03 -7.06 18.87
CA ASP A 121 -9.46 -6.87 20.26
C ASP A 121 -9.50 -5.39 20.68
N GLY A 122 -9.25 -4.47 19.74
CA GLY A 122 -9.27 -3.03 19.99
C GLY A 122 -8.02 -2.47 20.68
N LYS A 123 -6.93 -3.23 20.73
CA LYS A 123 -5.66 -2.77 21.31
C LYS A 123 -4.83 -2.02 20.26
N PRO A 124 -4.13 -0.94 20.63
CA PRO A 124 -3.26 -0.22 19.73
C PRO A 124 -2.14 -1.12 19.16
N LEU A 125 -1.97 -1.11 17.84
CA LEU A 125 -0.91 -1.88 17.17
C LEU A 125 0.49 -1.32 17.41
N GLY A 126 0.62 -0.03 17.75
CA GLY A 126 1.91 0.63 17.94
C GLY A 126 2.75 0.73 16.66
N ALA A 127 2.12 0.56 15.50
CA ALA A 127 2.81 0.65 14.22
C ALA A 127 3.09 2.12 13.85
N MET A 128 4.28 2.40 13.30
CA MET A 128 4.67 3.72 12.83
C MET A 128 4.69 3.75 11.30
N PRO A 129 4.17 4.81 10.64
CA PRO A 129 4.29 4.94 9.20
C PRO A 129 5.75 5.17 8.80
N ALA A 130 6.27 4.33 7.90
CA ALA A 130 7.66 4.40 7.46
C ALA A 130 7.81 4.91 6.03
N VAL A 131 6.80 4.73 5.18
CA VAL A 131 6.84 5.07 3.76
C VAL A 131 5.57 5.80 3.36
N VAL A 132 5.73 6.89 2.61
CA VAL A 132 4.63 7.56 1.90
C VAL A 132 4.79 7.27 0.42
N LEU A 133 3.81 6.57 -0.13
CA LEU A 133 3.75 6.22 -1.54
C LEU A 133 2.89 7.24 -2.28
N VAL A 134 3.47 7.90 -3.28
CA VAL A 134 2.79 8.98 -4.02
C VAL A 134 2.82 8.76 -5.53
N PRO A 135 1.82 9.27 -6.27
CA PRO A 135 1.86 9.33 -7.72
C PRO A 135 2.93 10.31 -8.20
N THR A 136 3.33 10.19 -9.47
CA THR A 136 4.39 11.03 -10.06
C THR A 136 4.08 12.53 -9.98
N ALA A 137 2.81 12.90 -10.11
CA ALA A 137 2.39 14.30 -10.04
C ALA A 137 2.64 14.96 -8.67
N LEU A 138 2.63 14.18 -7.59
CA LEU A 138 2.80 14.66 -6.22
C LEU A 138 4.22 14.49 -5.69
N SER A 139 5.18 14.02 -6.50
CA SER A 139 6.55 13.74 -6.07
C SER A 139 7.28 14.97 -5.50
N ALA A 140 7.11 16.12 -6.15
CA ALA A 140 7.71 17.38 -5.70
C ALA A 140 7.14 17.83 -4.36
N MET A 141 5.81 17.81 -4.20
CA MET A 141 5.14 18.17 -2.95
C MET A 141 5.53 17.23 -1.80
N ALA A 142 5.54 15.93 -2.05
CA ALA A 142 5.97 14.95 -1.05
C ALA A 142 7.42 15.15 -0.62
N THR A 143 8.31 15.49 -1.55
CA THR A 143 9.71 15.79 -1.24
C THR A 143 9.85 17.07 -0.40
N VAL A 144 9.06 18.10 -0.68
CA VAL A 144 9.03 19.33 0.12
C VAL A 144 8.57 19.01 1.54
N LEU A 145 7.47 18.28 1.71
CA LEU A 145 6.97 17.87 3.02
C LEU A 145 7.97 17.04 3.82
N TYR A 146 8.78 16.23 3.15
CA TYR A 146 9.79 15.40 3.82
C TYR A 146 11.07 16.16 4.18
N LYS A 147 11.53 17.08 3.31
CA LYS A 147 12.85 17.73 3.46
C LYS A 147 12.81 19.10 4.12
N SER A 148 11.71 19.84 3.97
CA SER A 148 11.62 21.20 4.48
C SER A 148 11.57 21.22 6.00
N LEU A 149 12.41 22.05 6.61
CA LEU A 149 12.39 22.30 8.06
C LEU A 149 11.22 23.21 8.45
N GLU A 150 10.86 24.13 7.56
CA GLU A 150 9.78 25.10 7.74
C GLU A 150 8.86 25.09 6.54
N ILE A 151 7.57 25.20 6.78
CA ILE A 151 6.55 25.33 5.75
C ILE A 151 5.79 26.62 5.97
N ARG A 152 5.60 27.39 4.89
CA ARG A 152 4.70 28.55 4.89
C ARG A 152 3.34 28.10 4.38
N ASP A 153 2.37 28.12 5.25
CA ASP A 153 0.98 27.97 4.84
C ASP A 153 0.50 29.32 4.31
N THR A 154 0.18 29.36 3.01
CA THR A 154 -0.33 30.56 2.35
C THR A 154 -1.81 30.80 2.63
N THR A 155 -2.51 29.80 3.17
CA THR A 155 -3.95 29.84 3.43
C THR A 155 -4.28 30.35 4.83
N ALA A 156 -3.35 30.20 5.76
CA ALA A 156 -3.52 30.73 7.12
C ALA A 156 -3.08 32.19 7.21
N SER A 157 -3.79 32.97 7.99
CA SER A 157 -3.48 34.38 8.29
C SER A 157 -2.15 34.56 9.04
N THR A 158 -1.42 33.51 9.31
CA THR A 158 -0.13 33.50 9.99
C THR A 158 1.00 33.80 8.98
N ARG A 159 1.59 34.95 9.10
CA ARG A 159 2.73 35.42 8.30
C ARG A 159 4.06 34.72 8.62
N TYR A 160 4.09 33.84 9.59
CA TYR A 160 5.32 33.20 10.09
C TYR A 160 5.43 31.77 9.58
N PRO A 161 6.64 31.34 9.22
CA PRO A 161 6.87 29.94 8.88
C PRO A 161 6.61 29.06 10.12
N VAL A 162 5.98 27.93 9.89
CA VAL A 162 5.69 26.95 10.94
C VAL A 162 6.69 25.79 10.79
N ALA A 163 7.22 25.29 11.90
CA ALA A 163 8.09 24.13 11.89
C ALA A 163 7.34 22.93 11.28
N ASN A 164 8.01 22.21 10.38
CA ASN A 164 7.44 21.03 9.74
C ASN A 164 7.53 19.81 10.67
N PRO A 165 6.42 19.28 11.19
CA PRO A 165 6.43 18.13 12.08
C PRO A 165 6.75 16.81 11.36
N HIS A 166 6.74 16.78 10.03
CA HIS A 166 6.93 15.58 9.23
C HIS A 166 8.35 15.45 8.66
N THR A 167 9.25 16.39 8.96
CA THR A 167 10.62 16.35 8.47
C THR A 167 11.33 15.07 8.90
N GLY A 168 11.74 14.26 7.91
CA GLY A 168 12.52 13.04 8.13
C GLY A 168 11.75 11.87 8.77
N LYS A 169 10.45 11.98 9.02
CA LYS A 169 9.68 10.90 9.67
C LYS A 169 9.45 9.68 8.80
N PHE A 170 9.32 9.85 7.48
CA PHE A 170 8.96 8.78 6.55
C PHE A 170 9.77 8.91 5.26
N ARG A 171 9.91 7.81 4.54
CA ARG A 171 10.55 7.79 3.23
C ARG A 171 9.51 8.05 2.14
N VAL A 172 9.82 8.93 1.20
CA VAL A 172 8.97 9.17 0.04
C VAL A 172 9.35 8.21 -1.08
N GLU A 173 8.38 7.44 -1.55
CA GLU A 173 8.50 6.57 -2.72
C GLU A 173 7.51 7.00 -3.79
N VAL A 174 7.98 7.11 -5.02
CA VAL A 174 7.17 7.54 -6.16
C VAL A 174 6.83 6.36 -7.04
N SER A 175 5.54 6.08 -7.19
CA SER A 175 5.07 5.01 -8.07
C SER A 175 4.39 5.57 -9.31
N ARG A 176 4.85 5.12 -10.47
CA ARG A 176 4.23 5.45 -11.76
C ARG A 176 2.88 4.74 -11.95
N TYR A 177 2.69 3.63 -11.28
CA TYR A 177 1.43 2.87 -11.34
C TYR A 177 0.25 3.62 -10.71
N LEU A 178 0.50 4.43 -9.68
CA LEU A 178 -0.52 5.28 -9.07
C LEU A 178 -1.01 6.41 -10.00
N SER A 179 -0.27 6.73 -11.05
CA SER A 179 -0.64 7.76 -12.05
C SER A 179 -1.26 7.15 -13.31
N ASN A 180 -1.33 5.82 -13.42
CA ASN A 180 -1.78 5.13 -14.61
C ASN A 180 -3.28 4.83 -14.51
N ALA A 181 -4.08 5.41 -15.40
CA ALA A 181 -5.53 5.22 -15.45
C ALA A 181 -5.97 3.74 -15.57
N GLN A 182 -5.11 2.87 -16.14
CA GLN A 182 -5.39 1.45 -16.22
C GLN A 182 -5.53 0.79 -14.83
N TYR A 183 -4.87 1.33 -13.81
CA TYR A 183 -4.91 0.81 -12.45
C TYR A 183 -5.76 1.65 -11.50
N THR A 184 -5.93 2.95 -11.79
CA THR A 184 -6.68 3.89 -10.96
C THR A 184 -8.15 4.04 -11.40
N GLY A 185 -8.54 3.54 -12.57
CA GLY A 185 -9.86 3.72 -13.15
C GLY A 185 -10.94 2.76 -12.67
N HIS A 186 -10.72 2.04 -11.60
CA HIS A 186 -11.69 1.10 -11.02
C HIS A 186 -12.26 1.58 -9.68
N SER A 187 -12.22 2.88 -9.44
CA SER A 187 -12.92 3.50 -8.33
C SER A 187 -14.29 4.01 -8.79
N ASP A 188 -15.20 3.11 -9.06
CA ASP A 188 -16.64 3.36 -9.08
C ASP A 188 -17.29 2.57 -7.95
#